data_70ab8e9f305281954416ff9f942f1408
#
_entry.id   70ab8e9f305281954416ff9f942f1408
#
_cell.length_a   1.000
_cell.length_b   1.000
_cell.length_c   1.000
_cell.angle_alpha   90.00
_cell.angle_beta   90.00
_cell.angle_gamma   90.00
#
_symmetry.space_group_name_H-M   'P 1'
#
loop_
_entity.id
_entity.type
_entity.pdbx_description
1 polymer ?
#
loop_
_entity_poly.entity_id
_entity_poly.type
_entity_poly.pdbx_seq_one_letter_code
_entity_poly.pdbx_strand_id
1 'polypeptide(L)'
;MKLRILSGGVLLAIVVIAAGCGSSGGGGAGSQNAALAKLPGAHVFKTAGCGSCHTLKAADAKGQVGPNLDELKPDEVTVAAQVRTGGNGMPAFGDRLSGAQIEQVASYVSQAAKSSGKVEGFKPDGTTIASCEKTNKQFCFRQAFGNLTYKEGPEKALAELAKDDKSISGVHADCHQITHWVGRAGLVYYDNHAGVALSHGAMTCNSGYYHGVMQMAFAGLPKPAVVAKAKKLCGVPAVNTSDFLLYQCVHGLGHGLMIYSTDDLPWSLKTCHKLQNQFDQISCTGGVIMQNLDSTMGVSRYLKRNNPIYPCNIVTEQDKYYCYLQVTSRILTVDGFNWSKTAGWCRKAERGWVETCFESYGRDASGSTEYHPDATVQICRLAGKNASGCIYGAARDYGNNYAGSKDSVSICAASPVAWKARCYEGTGTIVGALHRSTEDRTAGCRDIVPKKYMHACLKGAAVL
;
A
#
# COMPACT_ATOMS: atom_id res chain seq x y z
N MET A 1 -60.01 -25.48 -44.99
CA MET A 1 -61.39 -25.78 -44.61
C MET A 1 -61.81 -24.74 -43.59
N LYS A 2 -62.85 -23.99 -43.94
CA LYS A 2 -63.42 -22.85 -43.19
C LYS A 2 -64.10 -23.34 -41.93
N LEU A 3 -63.95 -22.60 -40.80
CA LEU A 3 -65.15 -22.38 -39.96
C LEU A 3 -64.98 -21.08 -39.15
N ARG A 4 -65.85 -20.15 -39.39
CA ARG A 4 -66.18 -18.97 -38.59
C ARG A 4 -67.21 -19.39 -37.51
N ILE A 5 -67.08 -18.84 -36.29
CA ILE A 5 -68.27 -18.54 -35.49
C ILE A 5 -68.09 -17.25 -34.73
N LEU A 6 -69.12 -16.46 -34.70
CA LEU A 6 -69.27 -15.09 -34.24
C LEU A 6 -69.62 -14.98 -32.74
N SER A 7 -69.33 -13.82 -32.25
CA SER A 7 -70.10 -12.90 -31.39
C SER A 7 -70.38 -13.18 -29.93
N GLY A 8 -70.12 -12.12 -29.17
CA GLY A 8 -70.64 -11.92 -27.81
C GLY A 8 -69.94 -10.73 -27.12
N GLY A 9 -70.42 -9.50 -27.40
CA GLY A 9 -69.92 -8.29 -26.73
C GLY A 9 -70.50 -8.12 -25.34
N VAL A 10 -69.69 -7.72 -24.37
CA VAL A 10 -70.15 -7.06 -23.14
C VAL A 10 -69.30 -5.82 -22.97
N LEU A 11 -69.87 -4.67 -23.09
CA LEU A 11 -69.32 -3.38 -22.74
C LEU A 11 -69.22 -3.28 -21.18
N LEU A 12 -68.05 -3.24 -20.64
CA LEU A 12 -67.87 -2.80 -19.27
C LEU A 12 -67.13 -1.45 -19.30
N ALA A 13 -67.85 -0.41 -18.88
CA ALA A 13 -67.32 0.93 -18.74
C ALA A 13 -66.36 0.96 -17.56
N ILE A 14 -65.05 1.12 -17.85
CA ILE A 14 -64.01 1.39 -16.82
C ILE A 14 -63.85 2.90 -16.73
N VAL A 15 -64.22 3.44 -15.58
CA VAL A 15 -63.94 4.81 -15.14
C VAL A 15 -62.45 4.93 -14.92
N VAL A 16 -61.77 5.65 -15.78
CA VAL A 16 -60.31 5.99 -15.59
C VAL A 16 -60.25 7.17 -14.65
N ILE A 17 -59.86 6.89 -13.38
CA ILE A 17 -59.45 7.94 -12.45
C ILE A 17 -58.04 8.30 -12.86
N ALA A 18 -57.84 9.46 -13.45
CA ALA A 18 -56.55 10.05 -13.71
C ALA A 18 -55.91 10.46 -12.37
N ALA A 19 -55.09 9.56 -11.77
CA ALA A 19 -54.15 9.93 -10.72
C ALA A 19 -52.96 10.63 -11.39
N GLY A 20 -52.85 11.94 -11.17
CA GLY A 20 -51.73 12.74 -11.63
C GLY A 20 -50.41 12.24 -11.06
N CYS A 21 -49.51 11.78 -11.94
CA CYS A 21 -48.10 11.57 -11.62
C CYS A 21 -47.47 12.95 -11.41
N GLY A 22 -47.37 13.37 -10.14
CA GLY A 22 -46.47 14.43 -9.75
C GLY A 22 -45.04 13.97 -9.97
N SER A 23 -44.33 14.65 -10.83
CA SER A 23 -42.87 14.49 -11.03
C SER A 23 -42.11 14.87 -9.78
N SER A 24 -41.75 13.91 -8.95
CA SER A 24 -40.77 14.07 -7.86
C SER A 24 -39.37 13.76 -8.35
N GLY A 25 -38.85 14.64 -9.17
CA GLY A 25 -37.42 14.67 -9.51
C GLY A 25 -36.78 15.86 -8.81
N GLY A 26 -35.91 15.63 -7.82
CA GLY A 26 -34.98 16.66 -7.36
C GLY A 26 -34.91 16.96 -5.86
N GLY A 27 -35.64 16.28 -4.98
CA GLY A 27 -35.66 16.60 -3.54
C GLY A 27 -34.80 15.77 -2.60
N GLY A 28 -34.12 14.69 -3.05
CA GLY A 28 -33.51 13.72 -2.15
C GLY A 28 -32.18 14.16 -1.50
N ALA A 29 -31.27 14.73 -2.24
CA ALA A 29 -29.92 15.05 -1.75
C ALA A 29 -29.90 16.25 -0.80
N GLY A 30 -30.66 17.29 -1.08
CA GLY A 30 -30.71 18.48 -0.22
C GLY A 30 -31.35 18.22 1.15
N SER A 31 -32.35 17.36 1.20
CA SER A 31 -33.02 16.96 2.43
C SER A 31 -32.16 16.08 3.32
N GLN A 32 -31.40 15.15 2.74
CA GLN A 32 -30.46 14.29 3.48
C GLN A 32 -29.30 15.08 4.06
N ASN A 33 -28.69 16.00 3.31
CA ASN A 33 -27.60 16.83 3.81
C ASN A 33 -28.07 17.76 4.94
N ALA A 34 -29.30 18.29 4.86
CA ALA A 34 -29.88 19.11 5.92
C ALA A 34 -30.13 18.30 7.22
N ALA A 35 -30.49 17.02 7.10
CA ALA A 35 -30.62 16.13 8.25
C ALA A 35 -29.27 15.79 8.87
N LEU A 36 -28.28 15.48 8.06
CA LEU A 36 -26.90 15.19 8.49
C LEU A 36 -26.25 16.36 9.21
N ALA A 37 -26.47 17.60 8.73
CA ALA A 37 -25.95 18.83 9.35
C ALA A 37 -26.47 19.08 10.78
N LYS A 38 -27.60 18.45 11.16
CA LYS A 38 -28.19 18.55 12.50
C LYS A 38 -27.65 17.51 13.48
N LEU A 39 -26.87 16.54 13.03
CA LEU A 39 -26.32 15.51 13.91
C LEU A 39 -25.26 16.14 14.85
N PRO A 40 -25.21 15.73 16.13
CA PRO A 40 -24.19 16.22 17.07
C PRO A 40 -22.76 16.11 16.55
N GLY A 41 -22.44 15.04 15.82
CA GLY A 41 -21.16 14.83 15.20
C GLY A 41 -20.78 15.83 14.12
N ALA A 42 -21.75 16.46 13.43
CA ALA A 42 -21.47 17.53 12.48
C ALA A 42 -20.86 18.77 13.18
N HIS A 43 -21.37 19.09 14.37
CA HIS A 43 -20.81 20.16 15.19
C HIS A 43 -19.38 19.83 15.63
N VAL A 44 -19.14 18.59 16.12
CA VAL A 44 -17.79 18.13 16.51
C VAL A 44 -16.83 18.18 15.31
N PHE A 45 -17.24 17.71 14.13
CA PHE A 45 -16.43 17.74 12.91
C PHE A 45 -15.98 19.17 12.57
N LYS A 46 -16.88 20.14 12.68
CA LYS A 46 -16.61 21.55 12.43
C LYS A 46 -15.69 22.17 13.49
N THR A 47 -16.02 21.99 14.78
CA THR A 47 -15.29 22.65 15.88
C THR A 47 -13.91 22.05 16.14
N ALA A 48 -13.72 20.76 15.87
CA ALA A 48 -12.41 20.12 15.94
C ALA A 48 -11.53 20.38 14.70
N GLY A 49 -12.06 21.09 13.68
CA GLY A 49 -11.29 21.50 12.51
C GLY A 49 -11.02 20.37 11.49
N CYS A 50 -11.79 19.28 11.51
CA CYS A 50 -11.56 18.11 10.64
C CYS A 50 -11.61 18.49 9.14
N GLY A 51 -12.47 19.44 8.76
CA GLY A 51 -12.63 19.90 7.38
C GLY A 51 -11.45 20.70 6.81
N SER A 52 -10.50 21.14 7.64
CA SER A 52 -9.28 21.77 7.15
C SER A 52 -8.33 20.78 6.46
N CYS A 53 -8.41 19.51 6.85
CA CYS A 53 -7.58 18.43 6.29
C CYS A 53 -8.37 17.50 5.37
N HIS A 54 -9.65 17.22 5.66
CA HIS A 54 -10.46 16.23 4.95
C HIS A 54 -11.52 16.87 4.05
N THR A 55 -11.73 16.23 2.89
CA THR A 55 -12.92 16.49 2.06
C THR A 55 -14.10 15.69 2.60
N LEU A 56 -15.24 16.33 2.81
CA LEU A 56 -16.53 15.72 3.14
C LEU A 56 -17.66 16.61 2.63
N LYS A 57 -18.31 16.23 1.55
CA LYS A 57 -19.32 17.04 0.85
C LYS A 57 -20.49 17.45 1.74
N ALA A 58 -20.97 16.55 2.60
CA ALA A 58 -22.06 16.82 3.52
C ALA A 58 -21.73 17.89 4.58
N ALA A 59 -20.45 18.16 4.82
CA ALA A 59 -19.93 19.21 5.72
C ALA A 59 -19.44 20.46 4.98
N ASP A 60 -19.59 20.53 3.65
CA ASP A 60 -18.94 21.52 2.76
C ASP A 60 -17.41 21.66 3.00
N ALA A 61 -16.80 20.58 3.43
CA ALA A 61 -15.37 20.50 3.72
C ALA A 61 -14.60 20.13 2.44
N LYS A 62 -13.51 20.87 2.18
CA LYS A 62 -12.69 20.75 0.95
C LYS A 62 -11.22 20.53 1.24
N GLY A 63 -10.85 20.14 2.46
CA GLY A 63 -9.48 19.85 2.85
C GLY A 63 -8.89 18.69 2.03
N GLN A 64 -7.63 18.81 1.62
CA GLN A 64 -6.94 17.87 0.74
C GLN A 64 -5.66 17.30 1.35
N VAL A 65 -5.36 17.63 2.61
CA VAL A 65 -4.20 17.09 3.33
C VAL A 65 -4.43 15.63 3.73
N GLY A 66 -5.60 15.35 4.29
CA GLY A 66 -6.05 13.99 4.63
C GLY A 66 -6.86 13.33 3.51
N PRO A 67 -7.22 12.05 3.67
CA PRO A 67 -8.06 11.35 2.73
C PRO A 67 -9.41 12.04 2.48
N ASN A 68 -9.90 11.94 1.24
CA ASN A 68 -11.27 12.31 0.91
C ASN A 68 -12.24 11.28 1.54
N LEU A 69 -13.00 11.71 2.54
CA LEU A 69 -13.90 10.84 3.29
C LEU A 69 -15.09 10.35 2.45
N ASP A 70 -15.54 11.14 1.47
CA ASP A 70 -16.60 10.73 0.55
C ASP A 70 -16.17 9.56 -0.33
N GLU A 71 -14.89 9.44 -0.63
CA GLU A 71 -14.32 8.34 -1.42
C GLU A 71 -13.94 7.15 -0.54
N LEU A 72 -13.32 7.41 0.61
CA LEU A 72 -12.89 6.37 1.55
C LEU A 72 -14.08 5.61 2.15
N LYS A 73 -15.20 6.29 2.42
CA LYS A 73 -16.41 5.76 3.04
C LYS A 73 -16.14 4.91 4.28
N PRO A 74 -15.41 5.45 5.26
CA PRO A 74 -14.99 4.68 6.42
C PRO A 74 -16.19 4.28 7.28
N ASP A 75 -16.09 3.12 7.93
CA ASP A 75 -17.07 2.72 8.94
C ASP A 75 -16.86 3.48 10.26
N GLU A 76 -17.88 3.49 11.10
CA GLU A 76 -17.89 4.23 12.36
C GLU A 76 -16.79 3.79 13.32
N VAL A 77 -16.51 2.49 13.42
CA VAL A 77 -15.48 1.92 14.30
C VAL A 77 -14.09 2.40 13.86
N THR A 78 -13.86 2.38 12.56
CA THR A 78 -12.61 2.87 11.94
C THR A 78 -12.40 4.35 12.20
N VAL A 79 -13.44 5.18 12.00
CA VAL A 79 -13.35 6.62 12.28
C VAL A 79 -13.10 6.89 13.76
N ALA A 80 -13.84 6.23 14.66
CA ALA A 80 -13.65 6.40 16.11
C ALA A 80 -12.24 6.05 16.56
N ALA A 81 -11.68 4.95 16.04
CA ALA A 81 -10.31 4.55 16.34
C ALA A 81 -9.32 5.59 15.84
N GLN A 82 -9.43 6.04 14.58
CA GLN A 82 -8.51 7.01 13.97
C GLN A 82 -8.58 8.38 14.64
N VAL A 83 -9.77 8.87 14.98
CA VAL A 83 -9.93 10.12 15.72
C VAL A 83 -9.29 10.05 17.10
N ARG A 84 -9.45 8.91 17.80
CA ARG A 84 -8.87 8.72 19.13
C ARG A 84 -7.35 8.69 19.13
N THR A 85 -6.75 7.95 18.21
CA THR A 85 -5.30 7.65 18.23
C THR A 85 -4.48 8.50 17.27
N GLY A 86 -5.09 9.13 16.27
CA GLY A 86 -4.36 9.80 15.19
C GLY A 86 -3.55 8.81 14.33
N GLY A 87 -2.54 9.32 13.65
CA GLY A 87 -1.63 8.54 12.80
C GLY A 87 -1.65 9.03 11.35
N ASN A 88 -0.62 8.71 10.58
CA ASN A 88 -0.48 9.10 9.17
C ASN A 88 -0.68 10.60 8.92
N GLY A 89 -0.08 11.46 9.79
CA GLY A 89 -0.22 12.92 9.73
C GLY A 89 -1.49 13.46 10.37
N MET A 90 -2.45 12.64 10.74
CA MET A 90 -3.62 13.05 11.50
C MET A 90 -3.28 13.16 12.99
N PRO A 91 -3.53 14.31 13.66
CA PRO A 91 -3.31 14.41 15.09
C PRO A 91 -4.27 13.52 15.89
N ALA A 92 -3.83 13.04 17.06
CA ALA A 92 -4.69 12.34 18.00
C ALA A 92 -5.65 13.35 18.68
N PHE A 93 -6.92 12.98 18.83
CA PHE A 93 -7.94 13.77 19.50
C PHE A 93 -8.43 13.12 20.80
N GLY A 94 -7.88 11.96 21.19
CA GLY A 94 -8.29 11.22 22.38
C GLY A 94 -8.23 12.02 23.68
N ASP A 95 -7.26 12.94 23.79
CA ASP A 95 -7.10 13.83 24.96
C ASP A 95 -7.83 15.18 24.79
N ARG A 96 -8.40 15.46 23.60
CA ARG A 96 -9.05 16.73 23.24
C ARG A 96 -10.58 16.64 23.12
N LEU A 97 -11.07 15.44 22.80
CA LEU A 97 -12.49 15.14 22.65
C LEU A 97 -12.89 14.05 23.65
N SER A 98 -14.06 14.21 24.27
CA SER A 98 -14.63 13.15 25.09
C SER A 98 -14.97 11.90 24.27
N GLY A 99 -15.06 10.74 24.91
CA GLY A 99 -15.46 9.50 24.26
C GLY A 99 -16.78 9.65 23.48
N ALA A 100 -17.77 10.34 24.08
CA ALA A 100 -19.06 10.62 23.45
C ALA A 100 -18.92 11.50 22.17
N GLN A 101 -18.05 12.50 22.19
CA GLN A 101 -17.79 13.34 21.02
C GLN A 101 -17.08 12.55 19.91
N ILE A 102 -16.17 11.64 20.27
CA ILE A 102 -15.51 10.75 19.31
C ILE A 102 -16.52 9.83 18.62
N GLU A 103 -17.41 9.20 19.38
CA GLU A 103 -18.47 8.36 18.81
C GLU A 103 -19.44 9.17 17.93
N GLN A 104 -19.83 10.38 18.37
CA GLN A 104 -20.69 11.28 17.59
C GLN A 104 -20.06 11.67 16.24
N VAL A 105 -18.79 12.10 16.22
CA VAL A 105 -18.12 12.48 14.97
C VAL A 105 -17.90 11.27 14.07
N ALA A 106 -17.63 10.09 14.64
CA ALA A 106 -17.47 8.86 13.90
C ALA A 106 -18.77 8.44 13.20
N SER A 107 -19.86 8.48 13.93
CA SER A 107 -21.20 8.20 13.38
C SER A 107 -21.56 9.19 12.28
N TYR A 108 -21.35 10.48 12.50
CA TYR A 108 -21.58 11.52 11.50
C TYR A 108 -20.78 11.28 10.22
N VAL A 109 -19.45 11.13 10.33
CA VAL A 109 -18.57 10.92 9.17
C VAL A 109 -18.97 9.68 8.39
N SER A 110 -19.24 8.56 9.06
CA SER A 110 -19.64 7.30 8.42
C SER A 110 -20.97 7.46 7.65
N GLN A 111 -21.95 8.13 8.23
CA GLN A 111 -23.25 8.40 7.59
C GLN A 111 -23.11 9.40 6.42
N ALA A 112 -22.41 10.50 6.64
CA ALA A 112 -22.19 11.55 5.65
C ALA A 112 -21.44 11.03 4.42
N ALA A 113 -20.37 10.27 4.63
CA ALA A 113 -19.59 9.67 3.55
C ALA A 113 -20.40 8.65 2.73
N LYS A 114 -21.26 7.85 3.36
CA LYS A 114 -22.16 6.91 2.66
C LYS A 114 -23.20 7.63 1.80
N SER A 115 -23.64 8.81 2.19
CA SER A 115 -24.63 9.61 1.44
C SER A 115 -24.05 10.28 0.17
N SER A 116 -22.74 10.34 0.02
CA SER A 116 -22.05 11.04 -1.09
C SER A 116 -22.19 10.36 -2.47
N GLY A 117 -22.90 9.24 -2.56
CA GLY A 117 -23.12 8.52 -3.81
C GLY A 117 -21.99 7.55 -4.17
N LYS A 118 -21.91 7.17 -5.46
CA LYS A 118 -20.87 6.27 -5.97
C LYS A 118 -19.52 6.99 -6.02
N VAL A 119 -18.43 6.30 -5.67
CA VAL A 119 -17.07 6.82 -5.84
C VAL A 119 -16.78 6.98 -7.32
N GLU A 120 -16.40 8.18 -7.73
CA GLU A 120 -16.00 8.45 -9.12
C GLU A 120 -14.52 8.07 -9.32
N GLY A 121 -14.22 7.37 -10.43
CA GLY A 121 -12.86 7.06 -10.86
C GLY A 121 -12.08 8.33 -11.23
N PHE A 122 -10.79 8.18 -11.49
CA PHE A 122 -9.97 9.28 -11.99
C PHE A 122 -10.55 9.82 -13.32
N LYS A 123 -10.62 11.14 -13.45
CA LYS A 123 -11.03 11.84 -14.67
C LYS A 123 -9.86 12.67 -15.20
N PRO A 124 -9.36 12.39 -16.41
CA PRO A 124 -8.30 13.18 -17.01
C PRO A 124 -8.80 14.57 -17.43
N ASP A 125 -7.87 15.52 -17.44
CA ASP A 125 -8.07 16.86 -17.99
C ASP A 125 -6.81 17.33 -18.77
N GLY A 126 -6.71 18.61 -19.08
CA GLY A 126 -5.57 19.16 -19.82
C GLY A 126 -4.36 19.57 -18.97
N THR A 127 -4.34 19.27 -17.66
CA THR A 127 -3.25 19.65 -16.76
C THR A 127 -1.98 18.86 -17.04
N THR A 128 -0.84 19.54 -17.18
CA THR A 128 0.47 18.93 -17.41
C THR A 128 1.47 19.35 -16.33
N ILE A 129 2.55 18.57 -16.15
CA ILE A 129 3.63 18.89 -15.20
C ILE A 129 4.17 20.30 -15.50
N ALA A 130 4.51 20.58 -16.77
CA ALA A 130 5.00 21.88 -17.21
C ALA A 130 4.01 23.06 -16.95
N SER A 131 2.70 22.81 -16.99
CA SER A 131 1.71 23.83 -16.62
C SER A 131 1.67 24.11 -15.11
N CYS A 132 1.92 23.08 -14.31
CA CYS A 132 1.96 23.20 -12.86
C CYS A 132 3.17 24.02 -12.37
N GLU A 133 4.33 23.82 -12.96
CA GLU A 133 5.54 24.59 -12.67
C GLU A 133 5.32 26.11 -12.88
N LYS A 134 4.58 26.47 -13.95
CA LYS A 134 4.29 27.88 -14.28
C LYS A 134 3.25 28.55 -13.37
N THR A 135 2.29 27.77 -12.86
CA THR A 135 1.13 28.33 -12.19
C THR A 135 1.23 28.38 -10.68
N ASN A 136 2.17 27.64 -10.08
CA ASN A 136 2.35 27.45 -8.65
C ASN A 136 1.02 27.11 -7.91
N LYS A 137 0.08 26.46 -8.59
CA LYS A 137 -1.20 26.02 -8.01
C LYS A 137 -0.96 24.88 -7.06
N GLN A 138 -1.40 25.04 -5.82
CA GLN A 138 -1.39 23.95 -4.84
C GLN A 138 -2.09 22.73 -5.41
N PHE A 139 -1.46 21.56 -5.25
CA PHE A 139 -1.98 20.23 -5.68
C PHE A 139 -2.14 20.04 -7.20
N CYS A 140 -1.65 20.96 -8.02
CA CYS A 140 -1.69 20.85 -9.49
C CYS A 140 -1.00 19.55 -9.97
N PHE A 141 0.14 19.21 -9.38
CA PHE A 141 0.93 18.05 -9.76
C PHE A 141 0.17 16.73 -9.57
N ARG A 142 -0.74 16.63 -8.61
CA ARG A 142 -1.59 15.44 -8.43
C ARG A 142 -2.37 15.11 -9.70
N GLN A 143 -3.04 16.11 -10.27
CA GLN A 143 -3.79 15.95 -11.51
C GLN A 143 -2.86 15.68 -12.69
N ALA A 144 -1.74 16.41 -12.80
CA ALA A 144 -0.79 16.26 -13.92
C ALA A 144 -0.21 14.83 -13.98
N PHE A 145 0.25 14.28 -12.87
CA PHE A 145 0.75 12.89 -12.80
C PHE A 145 -0.37 11.86 -12.97
N GLY A 146 -1.58 12.14 -12.51
CA GLY A 146 -2.76 11.34 -12.82
C GLY A 146 -3.06 11.30 -14.32
N ASN A 147 -2.98 12.44 -15.04
CA ASN A 147 -3.15 12.52 -16.48
C ASN A 147 -2.05 11.76 -17.22
N LEU A 148 -0.79 11.87 -16.78
CA LEU A 148 0.33 11.11 -17.34
C LEU A 148 0.09 9.61 -17.19
N THR A 149 -0.37 9.17 -16.01
CA THR A 149 -0.73 7.78 -15.74
C THR A 149 -1.85 7.29 -16.65
N TYR A 150 -2.92 8.08 -16.76
CA TYR A 150 -4.06 7.74 -17.60
C TYR A 150 -3.65 7.54 -19.07
N LYS A 151 -2.68 8.30 -19.55
CA LYS A 151 -2.20 8.27 -20.94
C LYS A 151 -1.14 7.22 -21.20
N GLU A 152 -0.15 7.08 -20.30
CA GLU A 152 1.10 6.34 -20.55
C GLU A 152 1.36 5.21 -19.55
N GLY A 153 0.44 5.00 -18.59
CA GLY A 153 0.55 3.97 -17.56
C GLY A 153 1.28 4.40 -16.30
N PRO A 154 1.08 3.67 -15.19
CA PRO A 154 1.64 4.04 -13.90
C PRO A 154 3.16 3.91 -13.83
N GLU A 155 3.77 2.96 -14.50
CA GLU A 155 5.22 2.76 -14.49
C GLU A 155 5.95 4.00 -15.03
N LYS A 156 5.45 4.56 -16.14
CA LYS A 156 6.00 5.78 -16.74
C LYS A 156 5.84 6.98 -15.79
N ALA A 157 4.65 7.12 -15.19
CA ALA A 157 4.37 8.21 -14.28
C ALA A 157 5.21 8.12 -13.00
N LEU A 158 5.41 6.92 -12.43
CA LEU A 158 6.23 6.69 -11.24
C LEU A 158 7.72 6.93 -11.52
N ALA A 159 8.20 6.56 -12.72
CA ALA A 159 9.58 6.83 -13.12
C ALA A 159 9.84 8.35 -13.28
N GLU A 160 8.92 9.09 -13.91
CA GLU A 160 9.03 10.55 -14.03
C GLU A 160 8.92 11.22 -12.66
N LEU A 161 8.00 10.75 -11.78
CA LEU A 161 7.85 11.26 -10.43
C LEU A 161 9.14 11.10 -9.61
N ALA A 162 9.80 9.94 -9.68
CA ALA A 162 11.05 9.69 -8.96
C ALA A 162 12.20 10.63 -9.42
N LYS A 163 12.15 11.10 -10.65
CA LYS A 163 13.08 12.10 -11.18
C LYS A 163 12.70 13.51 -10.71
N ASP A 164 11.42 13.88 -10.84
CA ASP A 164 10.93 15.22 -10.54
C ASP A 164 10.90 15.50 -9.04
N ASP A 165 10.76 14.49 -8.19
CA ASP A 165 10.89 14.57 -6.72
C ASP A 165 12.24 15.16 -6.29
N LYS A 166 13.30 14.95 -7.07
CA LYS A 166 14.65 15.47 -6.80
C LYS A 166 14.86 16.90 -7.29
N SER A 167 14.05 17.38 -8.22
CA SER A 167 14.29 18.66 -8.91
C SER A 167 13.18 19.69 -8.76
N ILE A 168 11.94 19.27 -8.47
CA ILE A 168 10.78 20.15 -8.39
C ILE A 168 10.26 20.17 -6.94
N SER A 169 10.46 21.28 -6.23
CA SER A 169 10.09 21.40 -4.81
C SER A 169 8.60 21.13 -4.54
N GLY A 170 7.70 21.52 -5.43
CA GLY A 170 6.27 21.26 -5.32
C GLY A 170 5.92 19.76 -5.47
N VAL A 171 6.70 19.03 -6.26
CA VAL A 171 6.59 17.56 -6.37
C VAL A 171 7.09 16.90 -5.10
N HIS A 172 8.28 17.31 -4.62
CA HIS A 172 8.85 16.78 -3.38
C HIS A 172 7.92 16.96 -2.17
N ALA A 173 7.38 18.14 -1.99
CA ALA A 173 6.51 18.47 -0.86
C ALA A 173 5.19 17.65 -0.84
N ASP A 174 4.69 17.22 -2.00
CA ASP A 174 3.39 16.54 -2.16
C ASP A 174 3.52 15.11 -2.74
N CYS A 175 4.75 14.57 -2.80
CA CYS A 175 5.08 13.34 -3.50
C CYS A 175 4.17 12.17 -3.12
N HIS A 176 3.93 11.92 -1.84
CA HIS A 176 3.07 10.87 -1.36
C HIS A 176 1.62 11.00 -1.89
N GLN A 177 1.06 12.21 -1.85
CA GLN A 177 -0.30 12.43 -2.35
C GLN A 177 -0.38 12.39 -3.88
N ILE A 178 0.68 12.80 -4.58
CA ILE A 178 0.78 12.63 -6.03
C ILE A 178 0.71 11.15 -6.38
N THR A 179 1.42 10.27 -5.67
CA THR A 179 1.35 8.81 -5.93
C THR A 179 -0.02 8.20 -5.63
N HIS A 180 -0.84 8.76 -4.73
CA HIS A 180 -2.25 8.36 -4.61
C HIS A 180 -3.03 8.60 -5.92
N TRP A 181 -2.80 9.75 -6.55
CA TRP A 181 -3.47 10.08 -7.83
C TRP A 181 -2.97 9.20 -8.98
N VAL A 182 -1.67 8.88 -8.99
CA VAL A 182 -1.12 7.88 -9.91
C VAL A 182 -1.80 6.52 -9.71
N GLY A 183 -1.99 6.07 -8.48
CA GLY A 183 -2.69 4.82 -8.16
C GLY A 183 -4.16 4.82 -8.60
N ARG A 184 -4.87 5.93 -8.38
CA ARG A 184 -6.27 6.09 -8.81
C ARG A 184 -6.40 6.07 -10.34
N ALA A 185 -5.52 6.77 -11.05
CA ALA A 185 -5.49 6.78 -12.51
C ALA A 185 -5.03 5.43 -13.07
N GLY A 186 -4.06 4.78 -12.42
CA GLY A 186 -3.58 3.45 -12.77
C GLY A 186 -4.67 2.37 -12.67
N LEU A 187 -5.56 2.47 -11.68
CA LEU A 187 -6.70 1.58 -11.62
C LEU A 187 -7.63 1.76 -12.84
N VAL A 188 -7.86 3.00 -13.29
CA VAL A 188 -8.65 3.28 -14.49
C VAL A 188 -7.89 2.82 -15.75
N TYR A 189 -6.59 3.04 -15.84
CA TYR A 189 -5.74 2.60 -16.94
C TYR A 189 -5.81 1.08 -17.17
N TYR A 190 -5.91 0.30 -16.08
CA TYR A 190 -6.08 -1.15 -16.13
C TYR A 190 -7.55 -1.60 -16.02
N ASP A 191 -8.49 -0.84 -16.55
CA ASP A 191 -9.93 -1.18 -16.63
C ASP A 191 -10.53 -1.62 -15.29
N ASN A 192 -10.10 -1.02 -14.19
CA ASN A 192 -10.49 -1.33 -12.82
C ASN A 192 -10.07 -2.74 -12.33
N HIS A 193 -9.10 -3.36 -12.98
CA HIS A 193 -8.49 -4.62 -12.55
C HIS A 193 -7.43 -4.34 -11.46
N ALA A 194 -7.88 -4.20 -10.21
CA ALA A 194 -7.00 -3.81 -9.11
C ALA A 194 -5.79 -4.74 -8.91
N GLY A 195 -5.93 -6.04 -9.15
CA GLY A 195 -4.82 -6.97 -9.08
C GLY A 195 -3.73 -6.65 -10.11
N VAL A 196 -4.12 -6.34 -11.34
CA VAL A 196 -3.18 -5.91 -12.39
C VAL A 196 -2.55 -4.57 -12.01
N ALA A 197 -3.34 -3.59 -11.59
CA ALA A 197 -2.81 -2.31 -11.14
C ALA A 197 -1.77 -2.48 -10.01
N LEU A 198 -2.05 -3.31 -9.00
CA LEU A 198 -1.11 -3.56 -7.90
C LEU A 198 0.19 -4.24 -8.37
N SER A 199 0.16 -5.12 -9.37
CA SER A 199 1.36 -5.78 -9.89
C SER A 199 2.33 -4.83 -10.63
N HIS A 200 1.85 -3.66 -11.05
CA HIS A 200 2.62 -2.61 -11.71
C HIS A 200 2.95 -1.42 -10.79
N GLY A 201 2.83 -1.61 -9.49
CA GLY A 201 3.14 -0.59 -8.50
C GLY A 201 4.63 -0.49 -8.18
N ALA A 202 5.01 0.65 -7.62
CA ALA A 202 6.32 0.87 -7.03
C ALA A 202 6.19 1.53 -5.65
N MET A 203 7.23 1.41 -4.83
CA MET A 203 7.27 1.96 -3.47
C MET A 203 7.61 3.46 -3.42
N THR A 204 7.67 4.10 -4.57
CA THR A 204 7.94 5.53 -4.70
C THR A 204 7.09 6.32 -3.72
N CYS A 205 7.69 7.29 -3.04
CA CYS A 205 7.00 8.19 -2.10
C CYS A 205 6.16 7.43 -1.06
N ASN A 206 6.79 6.49 -0.38
CA ASN A 206 6.17 5.72 0.72
C ASN A 206 4.91 4.94 0.28
N SER A 207 5.01 4.24 -0.83
CA SER A 207 3.97 3.32 -1.32
C SER A 207 2.61 3.97 -1.63
N GLY A 208 2.55 5.28 -1.82
CA GLY A 208 1.29 6.01 -2.07
C GLY A 208 0.52 5.50 -3.28
N TYR A 209 1.19 4.90 -4.28
CA TYR A 209 0.53 4.26 -5.42
C TYR A 209 -0.47 3.18 -4.97
N TYR A 210 -0.04 2.27 -4.10
CA TYR A 210 -0.89 1.20 -3.56
C TYR A 210 -2.07 1.78 -2.77
N HIS A 211 -1.85 2.88 -2.06
CA HIS A 211 -2.91 3.61 -1.36
C HIS A 211 -4.01 4.05 -2.33
N GLY A 212 -3.63 4.71 -3.43
CA GLY A 212 -4.58 5.19 -4.43
C GLY A 212 -5.38 4.07 -5.09
N VAL A 213 -4.72 2.97 -5.48
CA VAL A 213 -5.40 1.79 -6.03
C VAL A 213 -6.38 1.19 -5.03
N MET A 214 -5.96 0.98 -3.79
CA MET A 214 -6.77 0.29 -2.80
C MET A 214 -7.91 1.13 -2.25
N GLN A 215 -7.71 2.43 -2.07
CA GLN A 215 -8.79 3.36 -1.72
C GLN A 215 -9.95 3.27 -2.70
N MET A 216 -9.64 3.23 -4.00
CA MET A 216 -10.65 3.10 -5.04
C MET A 216 -11.24 1.68 -5.10
N ALA A 217 -10.39 0.66 -5.05
CA ALA A 217 -10.81 -0.73 -5.18
C ALA A 217 -11.71 -1.19 -4.03
N PHE A 218 -11.49 -0.69 -2.81
CA PHE A 218 -12.23 -1.09 -1.60
C PHE A 218 -13.22 -0.04 -1.09
N ALA A 219 -13.34 1.09 -1.78
CA ALA A 219 -14.23 2.17 -1.39
C ALA A 219 -15.67 1.67 -1.13
N GLY A 220 -16.19 1.99 0.05
CA GLY A 220 -17.55 1.65 0.46
C GLY A 220 -17.80 0.17 0.76
N LEU A 221 -16.80 -0.71 0.71
CA LEU A 221 -16.97 -2.12 1.08
C LEU A 221 -16.84 -2.31 2.60
N PRO A 222 -17.71 -3.11 3.23
CA PRO A 222 -17.49 -3.50 4.63
C PRO A 222 -16.36 -4.54 4.78
N LYS A 223 -15.75 -4.62 5.96
CA LYS A 223 -14.62 -5.55 6.24
C LYS A 223 -14.80 -6.98 5.72
N PRO A 224 -15.97 -7.65 5.89
CA PRO A 224 -16.16 -9.00 5.32
C PRO A 224 -16.06 -9.06 3.80
N ALA A 225 -16.59 -8.05 3.09
CA ALA A 225 -16.52 -7.97 1.63
C ALA A 225 -15.10 -7.69 1.13
N VAL A 226 -14.32 -6.88 1.87
CA VAL A 226 -12.89 -6.66 1.60
C VAL A 226 -12.12 -7.98 1.69
N VAL A 227 -12.33 -8.77 2.74
CA VAL A 227 -11.69 -10.09 2.89
C VAL A 227 -12.04 -11.02 1.72
N ALA A 228 -13.31 -11.06 1.32
CA ALA A 228 -13.74 -11.89 0.19
C ALA A 228 -13.13 -11.42 -1.14
N LYS A 229 -13.03 -10.12 -1.35
CA LYS A 229 -12.39 -9.54 -2.54
C LYS A 229 -10.89 -9.77 -2.55
N ALA A 230 -10.20 -9.57 -1.43
CA ALA A 230 -8.76 -9.77 -1.28
C ALA A 230 -8.32 -11.17 -1.72
N LYS A 231 -9.08 -12.22 -1.33
CA LYS A 231 -8.78 -13.62 -1.71
C LYS A 231 -8.74 -13.87 -3.22
N LYS A 232 -9.41 -13.05 -4.03
CA LYS A 232 -9.54 -13.23 -5.49
C LYS A 232 -8.73 -12.21 -6.28
N LEU A 233 -8.28 -11.14 -5.65
CA LEU A 233 -7.78 -9.95 -6.31
C LEU A 233 -6.53 -10.23 -7.15
N CYS A 234 -5.57 -10.98 -6.61
CA CYS A 234 -4.32 -11.34 -7.29
C CYS A 234 -4.37 -12.67 -8.06
N GLY A 235 -5.48 -13.41 -7.99
CA GLY A 235 -5.65 -14.69 -8.68
C GLY A 235 -6.01 -14.59 -10.16
N VAL A 236 -5.88 -13.41 -10.78
CA VAL A 236 -6.20 -13.20 -12.20
C VAL A 236 -5.04 -13.66 -13.11
N PRO A 237 -5.32 -14.23 -14.31
CA PRO A 237 -4.28 -14.76 -15.20
C PRO A 237 -3.18 -13.76 -15.53
N ALA A 238 -3.51 -12.49 -15.75
CA ALA A 238 -2.55 -11.43 -16.09
C ALA A 238 -1.49 -11.20 -15.00
N VAL A 239 -1.83 -11.42 -13.74
CA VAL A 239 -0.91 -11.30 -12.59
C VAL A 239 -0.12 -12.58 -12.38
N ASN A 240 -0.72 -13.74 -12.68
CA ASN A 240 -0.13 -15.04 -12.43
C ASN A 240 0.80 -15.52 -13.56
N THR A 241 1.41 -14.60 -14.29
CA THR A 241 2.39 -14.91 -15.36
C THR A 241 3.79 -15.14 -14.82
N SER A 242 4.13 -14.55 -13.66
CA SER A 242 5.39 -14.79 -12.95
C SER A 242 5.18 -14.68 -11.45
N ASP A 243 6.06 -15.35 -10.68
CA ASP A 243 6.03 -15.24 -9.21
C ASP A 243 6.35 -13.83 -8.74
N PHE A 244 7.12 -13.07 -9.52
CA PHE A 244 7.43 -11.67 -9.23
C PHE A 244 6.17 -10.78 -9.31
N LEU A 245 5.40 -10.86 -10.41
CA LEU A 245 4.16 -10.08 -10.54
C LEU A 245 3.11 -10.48 -9.51
N LEU A 246 2.99 -11.78 -9.23
CA LEU A 246 2.12 -12.27 -8.16
C LEU A 246 2.55 -11.71 -6.81
N TYR A 247 3.86 -11.74 -6.49
CA TYR A 247 4.42 -11.13 -5.29
C TYR A 247 4.06 -9.64 -5.20
N GLN A 248 4.28 -8.86 -6.26
CA GLN A 248 3.99 -7.42 -6.28
C GLN A 248 2.51 -7.14 -6.00
N CYS A 249 1.60 -7.89 -6.62
CA CYS A 249 0.17 -7.75 -6.37
C CYS A 249 -0.19 -8.06 -4.92
N VAL A 250 0.25 -9.20 -4.40
CA VAL A 250 -0.13 -9.66 -3.06
C VAL A 250 0.55 -8.82 -1.96
N HIS A 251 1.78 -8.37 -2.21
CA HIS A 251 2.46 -7.42 -1.33
C HIS A 251 1.75 -6.06 -1.30
N GLY A 252 1.37 -5.54 -2.48
CA GLY A 252 0.56 -4.33 -2.60
C GLY A 252 -0.81 -4.45 -1.92
N LEU A 253 -1.44 -5.63 -1.96
CA LEU A 253 -2.65 -5.92 -1.20
C LEU A 253 -2.40 -5.74 0.31
N GLY A 254 -1.26 -6.19 0.83
CA GLY A 254 -0.89 -6.00 2.24
C GLY A 254 -0.86 -4.52 2.65
N HIS A 255 -0.20 -3.68 1.86
CA HIS A 255 -0.23 -2.22 2.04
C HIS A 255 -1.68 -1.70 2.06
N GLY A 256 -2.48 -2.11 1.08
CA GLY A 256 -3.85 -1.67 0.95
C GLY A 256 -4.75 -2.08 2.13
N LEU A 257 -4.55 -3.24 2.73
CA LEU A 257 -5.30 -3.68 3.91
C LEU A 257 -5.02 -2.81 5.13
N MET A 258 -3.76 -2.42 5.36
CA MET A 258 -3.39 -1.50 6.43
C MET A 258 -4.08 -0.15 6.24
N ILE A 259 -4.07 0.39 5.03
CA ILE A 259 -4.69 1.67 4.70
C ILE A 259 -6.19 1.62 4.85
N TYR A 260 -6.83 0.59 4.27
CA TYR A 260 -8.28 0.39 4.37
C TYR A 260 -8.73 0.29 5.84
N SER A 261 -7.95 -0.38 6.67
CA SER A 261 -8.27 -0.59 8.09
C SER A 261 -7.84 0.55 9.00
N THR A 262 -7.23 1.63 8.46
CA THR A 262 -6.60 2.70 9.25
C THR A 262 -5.58 2.16 10.25
N ASP A 263 -4.59 1.44 9.70
CA ASP A 263 -3.48 0.84 10.44
C ASP A 263 -3.88 -0.18 11.51
N ASP A 264 -4.95 -0.94 11.28
CA ASP A 264 -5.33 -2.08 12.14
C ASP A 264 -4.44 -3.29 11.81
N LEU A 265 -3.22 -3.31 12.38
CA LEU A 265 -2.23 -4.36 12.14
C LEU A 265 -2.78 -5.78 12.41
N PRO A 266 -3.43 -6.09 13.56
CA PRO A 266 -3.97 -7.43 13.80
C PRO A 266 -5.03 -7.86 12.78
N TRP A 267 -5.92 -6.97 12.38
CA TRP A 267 -6.94 -7.28 11.38
C TRP A 267 -6.33 -7.52 9.99
N SER A 268 -5.35 -6.72 9.61
CA SER A 268 -4.66 -6.81 8.32
C SER A 268 -3.86 -8.12 8.21
N LEU A 269 -3.07 -8.49 9.23
CA LEU A 269 -2.36 -9.76 9.30
C LEU A 269 -3.33 -10.95 9.26
N LYS A 270 -4.40 -10.93 10.08
CA LYS A 270 -5.43 -11.96 10.06
C LYS A 270 -6.13 -12.09 8.69
N THR A 271 -6.21 -11.01 7.93
CA THR A 271 -6.77 -11.03 6.57
C THR A 271 -5.79 -11.68 5.59
N CYS A 272 -4.49 -11.38 5.69
CA CYS A 272 -3.45 -12.05 4.92
C CYS A 272 -3.44 -13.57 5.15
N HIS A 273 -3.58 -14.03 6.41
CA HIS A 273 -3.61 -15.47 6.75
C HIS A 273 -4.82 -16.22 6.15
N LYS A 274 -5.82 -15.51 5.62
CA LYS A 274 -6.98 -16.12 4.92
C LYS A 274 -6.76 -16.29 3.42
N LEU A 275 -5.62 -15.87 2.87
CA LEU A 275 -5.28 -16.09 1.46
C LEU A 275 -5.02 -17.57 1.20
N GLN A 276 -5.04 -17.98 -0.09
CA GLN A 276 -5.18 -19.37 -0.48
C GLN A 276 -3.96 -20.25 -0.17
N ASN A 277 -2.77 -19.70 -0.26
CA ASN A 277 -1.53 -20.45 -0.11
C ASN A 277 -0.50 -19.69 0.72
N GLN A 278 0.55 -20.39 1.15
CA GLN A 278 1.59 -19.83 2.01
C GLN A 278 2.35 -18.66 1.36
N PHE A 279 2.61 -18.72 0.05
CA PHE A 279 3.30 -17.66 -0.67
C PHE A 279 2.50 -16.34 -0.61
N ASP A 280 1.19 -16.42 -0.88
CA ASP A 280 0.31 -15.25 -0.81
C ASP A 280 0.22 -14.70 0.62
N GLN A 281 0.07 -15.59 1.61
CA GLN A 281 -0.01 -15.17 3.03
C GLN A 281 1.25 -14.42 3.46
N ILE A 282 2.42 -14.96 3.14
CA ILE A 282 3.72 -14.39 3.49
C ILE A 282 3.96 -13.08 2.73
N SER A 283 3.66 -13.03 1.43
CA SER A 283 3.83 -11.81 0.61
C SER A 283 2.94 -10.66 1.09
N CYS A 284 1.67 -10.96 1.40
CA CYS A 284 0.72 -10.01 1.99
C CYS A 284 1.20 -9.50 3.36
N THR A 285 1.64 -10.40 4.25
CA THR A 285 2.23 -10.04 5.54
C THR A 285 3.41 -9.08 5.38
N GLY A 286 4.25 -9.29 4.35
CA GLY A 286 5.34 -8.39 4.01
C GLY A 286 4.88 -6.95 3.76
N GLY A 287 3.83 -6.77 2.95
CA GLY A 287 3.23 -5.46 2.68
C GLY A 287 2.57 -4.82 3.91
N VAL A 288 1.86 -5.61 4.71
CA VAL A 288 1.26 -5.16 5.98
C VAL A 288 2.33 -4.65 6.95
N ILE A 289 3.38 -5.43 7.16
CA ILE A 289 4.47 -5.07 8.08
C ILE A 289 5.24 -3.86 7.56
N MET A 290 5.57 -3.82 6.28
CA MET A 290 6.26 -2.69 5.67
C MET A 290 5.46 -1.40 5.86
N GLN A 291 4.16 -1.42 5.59
CA GLN A 291 3.28 -0.27 5.80
C GLN A 291 3.28 0.19 7.27
N ASN A 292 3.25 -0.75 8.22
CA ASN A 292 3.29 -0.42 9.65
C ASN A 292 4.61 0.22 10.07
N LEU A 293 5.76 -0.29 9.57
CA LEU A 293 7.09 0.16 9.98
C LEU A 293 7.50 1.48 9.30
N ASP A 294 7.10 1.68 8.05
CA ASP A 294 7.44 2.85 7.23
C ASP A 294 6.46 4.02 7.41
N SER A 295 5.57 3.97 8.40
CA SER A 295 4.62 5.06 8.64
C SER A 295 5.33 6.35 9.03
N THR A 296 5.88 7.04 8.02
CA THR A 296 6.55 8.35 8.14
C THR A 296 5.57 9.48 8.43
N MET A 297 4.29 9.26 8.15
CA MET A 297 3.21 10.24 8.29
C MET A 297 2.57 10.28 9.69
N GLY A 298 3.10 9.54 10.65
CA GLY A 298 2.60 9.52 12.02
C GLY A 298 2.98 8.25 12.77
N VAL A 299 2.80 8.27 14.10
CA VAL A 299 3.13 7.11 14.92
C VAL A 299 1.97 6.13 14.88
N SER A 300 2.14 5.01 14.16
CA SER A 300 1.21 3.89 14.29
C SER A 300 1.13 3.46 15.77
N ARG A 301 -0.08 3.13 16.24
CA ARG A 301 -0.30 2.56 17.60
C ARG A 301 0.47 1.25 17.82
N TYR A 302 0.92 0.63 16.74
CA TYR A 302 1.75 -0.57 16.74
C TYR A 302 3.24 -0.28 16.53
N LEU A 303 3.71 0.91 16.93
CA LEU A 303 5.11 1.30 16.98
C LEU A 303 5.45 1.87 18.36
N LYS A 304 6.68 1.62 18.83
CA LYS A 304 7.20 2.16 20.10
C LYS A 304 8.54 2.83 19.87
N ARG A 305 8.70 4.07 20.31
CA ARG A 305 9.95 4.79 20.14
C ARG A 305 11.09 4.23 21.01
N ASN A 306 10.76 3.76 22.20
CA ASN A 306 11.72 3.16 23.17
C ASN A 306 11.98 1.67 22.92
N ASN A 307 11.27 1.05 21.98
CA ASN A 307 11.46 -0.35 21.57
C ASN A 307 11.23 -0.45 20.04
N PRO A 308 12.22 -0.10 19.22
CA PRO A 308 12.03 -0.05 17.76
C PRO A 308 11.90 -1.45 17.12
N ILE A 309 12.15 -2.55 17.84
CA ILE A 309 11.86 -3.92 17.39
C ILE A 309 10.35 -4.22 17.44
N TYR A 310 9.60 -3.52 18.32
CA TYR A 310 8.14 -3.67 18.38
C TYR A 310 7.53 -3.22 17.04
N PRO A 311 6.60 -4.01 16.42
CA PRO A 311 5.83 -5.12 17.01
C PRO A 311 6.40 -6.53 16.75
N CYS A 312 7.61 -6.69 16.18
CA CYS A 312 8.12 -8.00 15.76
C CYS A 312 8.22 -9.02 16.89
N ASN A 313 8.40 -8.55 18.13
CA ASN A 313 8.46 -9.39 19.29
C ASN A 313 7.07 -9.84 19.84
N ILE A 314 5.96 -9.38 19.23
CA ILE A 314 4.61 -9.72 19.68
C ILE A 314 3.68 -10.25 18.57
N VAL A 315 4.07 -10.14 17.30
CA VAL A 315 3.32 -10.76 16.22
C VAL A 315 3.43 -12.28 16.27
N THR A 316 2.54 -12.98 15.54
CA THR A 316 2.56 -14.45 15.51
C THR A 316 3.85 -14.97 14.87
N GLU A 317 4.24 -16.20 15.14
CA GLU A 317 5.46 -16.80 14.59
C GLU A 317 5.47 -16.78 13.06
N GLN A 318 4.30 -16.93 12.44
CA GLN A 318 4.12 -16.84 10.99
C GLN A 318 4.48 -15.45 10.44
N ASP A 319 4.27 -14.39 11.21
CA ASP A 319 4.49 -13.00 10.79
C ASP A 319 5.91 -12.50 11.11
N LYS A 320 6.62 -13.16 12.01
CA LYS A 320 7.95 -12.72 12.48
C LYS A 320 8.98 -12.61 11.37
N TYR A 321 8.96 -13.53 10.40
CA TYR A 321 9.94 -13.52 9.31
C TYR A 321 9.97 -12.17 8.60
N TYR A 322 8.83 -11.72 8.07
CA TYR A 322 8.78 -10.43 7.38
C TYR A 322 8.92 -9.24 8.32
N CYS A 323 8.46 -9.36 9.56
CA CYS A 323 8.67 -8.29 10.52
C CYS A 323 10.16 -8.06 10.79
N TYR A 324 10.92 -9.10 11.09
CA TYR A 324 12.36 -8.98 11.29
C TYR A 324 13.14 -8.65 10.01
N LEU A 325 12.63 -9.04 8.84
CA LEU A 325 13.21 -8.70 7.54
C LEU A 325 13.00 -7.22 7.15
N GLN A 326 12.10 -6.50 7.83
CA GLN A 326 11.78 -5.10 7.53
C GLN A 326 12.13 -4.13 8.66
N VAL A 327 12.44 -4.64 9.86
CA VAL A 327 12.47 -3.83 11.09
C VAL A 327 13.57 -2.77 11.14
N THR A 328 14.65 -2.93 10.40
CA THR A 328 15.81 -2.02 10.50
C THR A 328 15.56 -0.64 9.92
N SER A 329 14.66 -0.49 8.96
CA SER A 329 14.21 0.84 8.49
C SER A 329 13.65 1.66 9.64
N ARG A 330 12.81 1.03 10.48
CA ARG A 330 12.28 1.67 11.69
C ARG A 330 13.35 1.96 12.72
N ILE A 331 14.27 1.02 12.96
CA ILE A 331 15.36 1.21 13.93
C ILE A 331 16.25 2.38 13.51
N LEU A 332 16.63 2.45 12.23
CA LEU A 332 17.42 3.53 11.67
C LEU A 332 16.72 4.89 11.85
N THR A 333 15.45 4.97 11.53
CA THR A 333 14.66 6.20 11.71
C THR A 333 14.64 6.66 13.17
N VAL A 334 14.46 5.74 14.13
CA VAL A 334 14.42 6.07 15.57
C VAL A 334 15.79 6.47 16.10
N ASP A 335 16.86 5.82 15.63
CA ASP A 335 18.22 6.03 16.09
C ASP A 335 19.02 7.08 15.28
N GLY A 336 18.34 7.83 14.39
CA GLY A 336 18.96 8.89 13.59
C GLY A 336 20.00 8.34 12.61
N PHE A 337 19.69 7.22 11.95
CA PHE A 337 20.53 6.53 10.97
C PHE A 337 21.88 6.08 11.53
N ASN A 338 21.93 5.74 12.82
CA ASN A 338 23.13 5.23 13.47
C ASN A 338 23.27 3.71 13.29
N TRP A 339 24.06 3.29 12.32
CA TRP A 339 24.28 1.89 11.95
C TRP A 339 24.81 1.01 13.10
N SER A 340 25.72 1.54 13.92
CA SER A 340 26.24 0.78 15.08
C SER A 340 25.18 0.52 16.14
N LYS A 341 24.32 1.50 16.43
CA LYS A 341 23.17 1.31 17.32
C LYS A 341 22.16 0.34 16.73
N THR A 342 21.86 0.45 15.44
CA THR A 342 20.95 -0.46 14.73
C THR A 342 21.44 -1.91 14.79
N ALA A 343 22.76 -2.15 14.58
CA ALA A 343 23.35 -3.47 14.79
C ALA A 343 23.19 -3.95 16.25
N GLY A 344 23.27 -3.04 17.22
CA GLY A 344 23.01 -3.31 18.63
C GLY A 344 21.58 -3.79 18.88
N TRP A 345 20.59 -3.19 18.22
CA TRP A 345 19.19 -3.63 18.29
C TRP A 345 18.98 -5.00 17.64
N CYS A 346 19.54 -5.26 16.46
CA CYS A 346 19.45 -6.58 15.83
C CYS A 346 20.00 -7.70 16.73
N ARG A 347 21.06 -7.45 17.51
CA ARG A 347 21.58 -8.42 18.49
C ARG A 347 20.62 -8.69 19.66
N LYS A 348 19.64 -7.79 19.93
CA LYS A 348 18.58 -7.92 20.93
C LYS A 348 17.31 -8.55 20.39
N ALA A 349 17.26 -8.86 19.08
CA ALA A 349 16.16 -9.61 18.49
C ALA A 349 16.01 -10.98 19.20
N GLU A 350 14.82 -11.56 19.13
CA GLU A 350 14.58 -12.90 19.65
C GLU A 350 15.54 -13.93 19.05
N ARG A 351 15.93 -14.93 19.83
CA ARG A 351 17.04 -15.86 19.52
C ARG A 351 16.98 -16.45 18.10
N GLY A 352 15.84 -16.75 17.54
CA GLY A 352 15.70 -17.31 16.19
C GLY A 352 15.75 -16.27 15.07
N TRP A 353 15.69 -14.96 15.39
CA TRP A 353 15.43 -13.88 14.44
C TRP A 353 16.57 -12.87 14.30
N VAL A 354 17.67 -13.08 15.02
CA VAL A 354 18.87 -12.20 14.95
C VAL A 354 19.42 -12.13 13.54
N GLU A 355 19.56 -13.27 12.84
CA GLU A 355 20.09 -13.31 11.48
C GLU A 355 19.16 -12.59 10.51
N THR A 356 17.84 -12.82 10.58
CA THR A 356 16.84 -12.14 9.75
C THR A 356 16.85 -10.62 9.95
N CYS A 357 17.07 -10.14 11.19
CA CYS A 357 17.27 -8.71 11.45
C CYS A 357 18.54 -8.18 10.74
N PHE A 358 19.62 -8.96 10.69
CA PHE A 358 20.81 -8.57 9.94
C PHE A 358 20.65 -8.67 8.42
N GLU A 359 19.74 -9.52 7.91
CA GLU A 359 19.32 -9.48 6.52
C GLU A 359 18.58 -8.16 6.21
N SER A 360 17.67 -7.74 7.09
CA SER A 360 17.03 -6.40 7.02
C SER A 360 18.05 -5.27 7.03
N TYR A 361 19.04 -5.35 7.92
CA TYR A 361 20.13 -4.39 8.00
C TYR A 361 20.91 -4.26 6.68
N GLY A 362 21.15 -5.38 5.99
CA GLY A 362 21.79 -5.40 4.69
C GLY A 362 20.95 -4.78 3.58
N ARG A 363 19.67 -5.05 3.58
CA ARG A 363 18.72 -4.41 2.67
C ARG A 363 18.76 -2.88 2.78
N ASP A 364 18.66 -2.36 4.01
CA ASP A 364 18.65 -0.92 4.22
C ASP A 364 20.03 -0.30 3.95
N ALA A 365 21.13 -1.05 4.19
CA ALA A 365 22.47 -0.61 3.83
C ALA A 365 22.63 -0.41 2.32
N SER A 366 22.04 -1.32 1.51
CA SER A 366 22.04 -1.20 0.04
C SER A 366 21.36 0.08 -0.43
N GLY A 367 20.14 0.33 0.03
CA GLY A 367 19.37 1.53 -0.32
C GLY A 367 20.08 2.81 0.15
N SER A 368 20.55 2.83 1.40
CA SER A 368 21.26 4.01 1.98
C SER A 368 22.56 4.36 1.28
N THR A 369 23.18 3.42 0.60
CA THR A 369 24.43 3.63 -0.17
C THR A 369 24.18 3.77 -1.66
N GLU A 370 22.92 3.95 -2.07
CA GLU A 370 22.53 4.03 -3.49
C GLU A 370 23.14 2.89 -4.32
N TYR A 371 23.19 1.68 -3.72
CA TYR A 371 23.72 0.46 -4.34
C TYR A 371 25.21 0.54 -4.72
N HIS A 372 26.02 1.29 -3.96
CA HIS A 372 27.47 1.28 -4.10
C HIS A 372 28.07 0.11 -3.29
N PRO A 373 28.64 -0.93 -3.95
CA PRO A 373 29.04 -2.17 -3.29
C PRO A 373 30.02 -2.00 -2.14
N ASP A 374 31.10 -1.21 -2.34
CA ASP A 374 32.13 -1.01 -1.31
C ASP A 374 31.56 -0.27 -0.09
N ALA A 375 30.71 0.73 -0.28
CA ALA A 375 30.04 1.45 0.81
C ALA A 375 29.10 0.52 1.58
N THR A 376 28.31 -0.30 0.89
CA THR A 376 27.43 -1.31 1.52
C THR A 376 28.26 -2.31 2.35
N VAL A 377 29.39 -2.81 1.81
CA VAL A 377 30.31 -3.70 2.54
C VAL A 377 30.86 -3.04 3.80
N GLN A 378 31.20 -1.75 3.76
CA GLN A 378 31.70 -1.03 4.95
C GLN A 378 30.61 -0.95 6.04
N ILE A 379 29.36 -0.68 5.68
CA ILE A 379 28.24 -0.71 6.64
C ILE A 379 28.07 -2.13 7.22
N CYS A 380 28.10 -3.17 6.38
CA CYS A 380 27.98 -4.55 6.84
C CYS A 380 29.11 -4.97 7.81
N ARG A 381 30.31 -4.38 7.75
CA ARG A 381 31.38 -4.62 8.74
C ARG A 381 30.94 -4.27 10.17
N LEU A 382 30.07 -3.26 10.35
CA LEU A 382 29.55 -2.85 11.66
C LEU A 382 28.66 -3.93 12.31
N ALA A 383 28.14 -4.87 11.51
CA ALA A 383 27.41 -6.03 12.03
C ALA A 383 28.30 -7.05 12.76
N GLY A 384 29.65 -6.96 12.62
CA GLY A 384 30.61 -7.84 13.26
C GLY A 384 30.44 -9.30 12.83
N LYS A 385 30.23 -10.22 13.76
CA LYS A 385 30.05 -11.66 13.47
C LYS A 385 28.82 -11.97 12.57
N ASN A 386 27.88 -11.05 12.46
CA ASN A 386 26.67 -11.20 11.64
C ASN A 386 26.80 -10.51 10.25
N ALA A 387 28.02 -10.08 9.87
CA ALA A 387 28.25 -9.38 8.60
C ALA A 387 27.88 -10.22 7.37
N SER A 388 27.98 -11.55 7.45
CA SER A 388 27.54 -12.44 6.36
C SER A 388 26.01 -12.42 6.15
N GLY A 389 25.22 -12.28 7.23
CA GLY A 389 23.76 -12.07 7.13
C GLY A 389 23.41 -10.71 6.50
N CYS A 390 24.15 -9.65 6.87
CA CYS A 390 24.03 -8.34 6.23
C CYS A 390 24.28 -8.44 4.71
N ILE A 391 25.36 -9.04 4.28
CA ILE A 391 25.71 -9.20 2.86
C ILE A 391 24.68 -10.06 2.11
N TYR A 392 24.13 -11.08 2.76
CA TYR A 392 23.02 -11.87 2.19
C TYR A 392 21.78 -10.99 1.91
N GLY A 393 21.37 -10.19 2.88
CA GLY A 393 20.26 -9.25 2.70
C GLY A 393 20.54 -8.20 1.63
N ALA A 394 21.75 -7.65 1.60
CA ALA A 394 22.18 -6.73 0.57
C ALA A 394 22.12 -7.35 -0.84
N ALA A 395 22.62 -8.57 -1.03
CA ALA A 395 22.59 -9.25 -2.33
C ALA A 395 21.15 -9.47 -2.84
N ARG A 396 20.23 -9.80 -1.92
CA ARG A 396 18.80 -9.91 -2.26
C ARG A 396 18.22 -8.57 -2.71
N ASP A 397 18.55 -7.50 -2.02
CA ASP A 397 18.02 -6.17 -2.31
C ASP A 397 18.55 -5.61 -3.64
N TYR A 398 19.85 -5.77 -3.91
CA TYR A 398 20.44 -5.44 -5.21
C TYR A 398 19.71 -6.13 -6.39
N GLY A 399 19.45 -7.43 -6.26
CA GLY A 399 18.73 -8.17 -7.30
C GLY A 399 17.25 -7.81 -7.40
N ASN A 400 16.59 -7.55 -6.30
CA ASN A 400 15.15 -7.28 -6.25
C ASN A 400 14.80 -5.91 -6.84
N ASN A 401 15.57 -4.87 -6.54
CA ASN A 401 15.28 -3.51 -6.99
C ASN A 401 15.54 -3.28 -8.50
N TYR A 402 16.45 -4.03 -9.08
CA TYR A 402 16.71 -3.96 -10.52
C TYR A 402 16.03 -5.07 -11.32
N ALA A 403 15.14 -5.86 -10.66
CA ALA A 403 14.47 -7.03 -11.25
C ALA A 403 15.43 -7.98 -11.99
N GLY A 404 16.69 -8.06 -11.51
CA GLY A 404 17.74 -8.84 -12.14
C GLY A 404 18.76 -9.41 -11.17
N SER A 405 18.97 -10.72 -11.22
CA SER A 405 19.98 -11.41 -10.39
C SER A 405 21.43 -10.97 -10.68
N LYS A 406 21.70 -10.41 -11.88
CA LYS A 406 23.05 -9.96 -12.28
C LYS A 406 23.59 -8.81 -11.42
N ASP A 407 22.71 -7.91 -10.99
CA ASP A 407 23.12 -6.76 -10.19
C ASP A 407 23.61 -7.15 -8.81
N SER A 408 23.09 -8.24 -8.24
CA SER A 408 23.54 -8.78 -6.95
C SER A 408 24.98 -9.35 -6.98
N VAL A 409 25.54 -9.63 -8.16
CA VAL A 409 26.91 -10.14 -8.29
C VAL A 409 27.95 -9.09 -7.90
N SER A 410 27.67 -7.80 -8.13
CA SER A 410 28.60 -6.70 -7.83
C SER A 410 28.91 -6.62 -6.34
N ILE A 411 27.92 -6.70 -5.46
CA ILE A 411 28.12 -6.70 -4.00
C ILE A 411 28.88 -7.96 -3.53
N CYS A 412 28.63 -9.12 -4.17
CA CYS A 412 29.35 -10.35 -3.86
C CYS A 412 30.82 -10.29 -4.31
N ALA A 413 31.11 -9.65 -5.44
CA ALA A 413 32.47 -9.44 -5.90
C ALA A 413 33.28 -8.56 -4.91
N ALA A 414 32.68 -7.46 -4.42
CA ALA A 414 33.27 -6.54 -3.45
C ALA A 414 33.40 -7.12 -2.03
N SER A 415 32.65 -8.18 -1.72
CA SER A 415 32.62 -8.76 -0.38
C SER A 415 33.91 -9.51 -0.02
N PRO A 416 34.32 -9.52 1.26
CA PRO A 416 35.38 -10.40 1.77
C PRO A 416 35.12 -11.87 1.43
N VAL A 417 36.17 -12.64 1.20
CA VAL A 417 36.06 -14.06 0.82
C VAL A 417 35.21 -14.88 1.79
N ALA A 418 35.33 -14.61 3.10
CA ALA A 418 34.56 -15.30 4.14
C ALA A 418 33.03 -15.09 4.03
N TRP A 419 32.55 -14.04 3.35
CA TRP A 419 31.13 -13.72 3.22
C TRP A 419 30.56 -14.10 1.84
N LYS A 420 31.42 -14.35 0.84
CA LYS A 420 30.99 -14.57 -0.55
C LYS A 420 30.02 -15.73 -0.72
N ALA A 421 30.20 -16.84 -0.01
CA ALA A 421 29.27 -17.97 -0.11
C ALA A 421 27.85 -17.55 0.31
N ARG A 422 27.71 -16.85 1.44
CA ARG A 422 26.42 -16.37 1.92
C ARG A 422 25.84 -15.28 1.00
N CYS A 423 26.69 -14.45 0.40
CA CYS A 423 26.28 -13.46 -0.60
C CYS A 423 25.65 -14.14 -1.84
N TYR A 424 26.33 -15.11 -2.42
CA TYR A 424 25.82 -15.84 -3.60
C TYR A 424 24.60 -16.71 -3.27
N GLU A 425 24.42 -17.13 -2.02
CA GLU A 425 23.16 -17.72 -1.57
C GLU A 425 22.01 -16.69 -1.63
N GLY A 426 22.26 -15.45 -1.20
CA GLY A 426 21.31 -14.34 -1.35
C GLY A 426 20.97 -14.05 -2.81
N THR A 427 21.97 -14.00 -3.70
CA THR A 427 21.76 -13.91 -5.16
C THR A 427 20.87 -15.05 -5.67
N GLY A 428 21.10 -16.28 -5.18
CA GLY A 428 20.31 -17.46 -5.54
C GLY A 428 18.83 -17.30 -5.24
N THR A 429 18.44 -16.61 -4.15
CA THR A 429 17.02 -16.38 -3.85
C THR A 429 16.31 -15.55 -4.91
N ILE A 430 17.03 -14.62 -5.55
CA ILE A 430 16.49 -13.83 -6.66
C ILE A 430 16.36 -14.68 -7.93
N VAL A 431 17.37 -15.52 -8.22
CA VAL A 431 17.27 -16.51 -9.31
C VAL A 431 16.03 -17.40 -9.10
N GLY A 432 15.81 -17.90 -7.88
CA GLY A 432 14.65 -18.71 -7.54
C GLY A 432 13.32 -17.99 -7.72
N ALA A 433 13.25 -16.67 -7.45
CA ALA A 433 12.04 -15.87 -7.62
C ALA A 433 11.75 -15.53 -9.10
N LEU A 434 12.80 -15.42 -9.94
CA LEU A 434 12.64 -15.09 -11.36
C LEU A 434 12.33 -16.32 -12.24
N HIS A 435 12.66 -17.52 -11.80
CA HIS A 435 12.53 -18.75 -12.56
C HIS A 435 11.70 -19.80 -11.83
N ARG A 436 10.79 -20.48 -12.53
CA ARG A 436 9.90 -21.49 -11.94
C ARG A 436 10.46 -22.91 -12.00
N SER A 437 11.16 -23.25 -13.09
CA SER A 437 11.71 -24.61 -13.24
C SER A 437 13.08 -24.76 -12.56
N THR A 438 13.38 -25.95 -12.10
CA THR A 438 14.71 -26.30 -11.55
C THR A 438 15.82 -26.11 -12.58
N GLU A 439 15.53 -26.43 -13.84
CA GLU A 439 16.44 -26.25 -14.98
C GLU A 439 16.81 -24.78 -15.19
N ASP A 440 15.81 -23.89 -15.23
CA ASP A 440 16.03 -22.46 -15.41
C ASP A 440 16.75 -21.84 -14.23
N ARG A 441 16.42 -22.25 -12.99
CA ARG A 441 17.13 -21.83 -11.77
C ARG A 441 18.59 -22.24 -11.80
N THR A 442 18.86 -23.47 -12.24
CA THR A 442 20.22 -24.00 -12.39
C THR A 442 21.00 -23.24 -13.46
N ALA A 443 20.39 -22.98 -14.61
CA ALA A 443 20.97 -22.18 -15.68
C ALA A 443 21.24 -20.75 -15.19
N GLY A 444 20.27 -20.09 -14.55
CA GLY A 444 20.42 -18.75 -14.00
C GLY A 444 21.59 -18.62 -13.01
N CYS A 445 21.75 -19.58 -12.12
CA CYS A 445 22.92 -19.62 -11.24
C CYS A 445 24.24 -19.82 -12.00
N ARG A 446 24.26 -20.70 -13.02
CA ARG A 446 25.45 -20.99 -13.83
C ARG A 446 25.94 -19.76 -14.60
N ASP A 447 25.01 -18.94 -15.10
CA ASP A 447 25.30 -17.79 -15.95
C ASP A 447 25.89 -16.59 -15.19
N ILE A 448 25.65 -16.52 -13.85
CA ILE A 448 26.00 -15.33 -13.09
C ILE A 448 26.96 -15.56 -11.94
N VAL A 449 27.13 -16.82 -11.46
CA VAL A 449 27.90 -17.10 -10.25
C VAL A 449 29.19 -17.86 -10.59
N PRO A 450 30.37 -17.46 -10.02
CA PRO A 450 31.59 -18.23 -10.20
C PRO A 450 31.43 -19.68 -9.74
N LYS A 451 32.00 -20.64 -10.49
CA LYS A 451 31.84 -22.10 -10.29
C LYS A 451 32.00 -22.53 -8.82
N LYS A 452 32.98 -21.93 -8.10
CA LYS A 452 33.24 -22.26 -6.68
C LYS A 452 32.09 -21.90 -5.72
N TYR A 453 31.16 -21.02 -6.12
CA TYR A 453 30.01 -20.59 -5.32
C TYR A 453 28.68 -21.12 -5.87
N MET A 454 28.73 -22.00 -6.88
CA MET A 454 27.56 -22.58 -7.53
C MET A 454 26.62 -23.25 -6.53
N HIS A 455 27.15 -24.04 -5.60
CA HIS A 455 26.36 -24.71 -4.54
C HIS A 455 25.57 -23.68 -3.68
N ALA A 456 26.20 -22.56 -3.33
CA ALA A 456 25.53 -21.53 -2.53
C ALA A 456 24.37 -20.89 -3.31
N CYS A 457 24.55 -20.57 -4.58
CA CYS A 457 23.48 -20.05 -5.43
C CYS A 457 22.32 -21.06 -5.58
N LEU A 458 22.61 -22.33 -5.88
CA LEU A 458 21.58 -23.38 -6.03
C LEU A 458 20.77 -23.57 -4.74
N LYS A 459 21.44 -23.53 -3.58
CA LYS A 459 20.78 -23.54 -2.28
C LYS A 459 19.81 -22.36 -2.13
N GLY A 460 20.26 -21.14 -2.44
CA GLY A 460 19.40 -19.94 -2.40
C GLY A 460 18.24 -20.02 -3.39
N ALA A 461 18.46 -20.59 -4.57
CA ALA A 461 17.44 -20.78 -5.61
C ALA A 461 16.44 -21.91 -5.31
N ALA A 462 16.56 -22.58 -4.16
CA ALA A 462 15.75 -23.74 -3.79
C ALA A 462 15.80 -24.89 -4.84
N VAL A 463 17.02 -25.17 -5.32
CA VAL A 463 17.33 -26.31 -6.20
C VAL A 463 17.92 -27.47 -5.39
N LEU A 464 18.59 -27.17 -4.26
CA LEU A 464 19.21 -28.10 -3.34
C LEU A 464 18.48 -28.13 -2.00
#